data_da4370cb8fbac600425ed772d4fb3715
#
_entry.id   da4370cb8fbac600425ed772d4fb3715
#
_cell.length_a   1.000
_cell.length_b   1.000
_cell.length_c   1.000
_cell.angle_alpha   90.00
_cell.angle_beta   90.00
_cell.angle_gamma   90.00
#
_symmetry.space_group_name_H-M   'P 1'
#
loop_
_entity.id
_entity.type
_entity.pdbx_description
1 polymer ?
#
loop_
_entity_poly.entity_id
_entity_poly.type
_entity_poly.pdbx_seq_one_letter_code
_entity_poly.pdbx_strand_id
1 'polypeptide(L)'
;FIQSFDSDMLKYLRHELKTRIKLVQLLGENRWRLSDTDFSYLKTEEGMKEVSEYADGIGPWMNQLVTGVDFSGKAQITDLLKIARNNDLWIHPYTFRVDRLPSYTSSFDELLDLFFQEVGVDGIFTDHPDQAVRYLEQNSSN
;
A
#
# COMPACT_ATOMS: atom_id res chain seq x y z
N PHE A 1 -1.24 -8.26 11.39
CA PHE A 1 -0.15 -7.76 10.55
C PHE A 1 0.91 -7.06 11.38
N ILE A 2 2.18 -7.23 11.01
CA ILE A 2 3.28 -6.38 11.44
C ILE A 2 3.76 -5.60 10.21
N GLN A 3 3.96 -4.30 10.35
CA GLN A 3 4.42 -3.43 9.26
C GLN A 3 5.67 -2.66 9.69
N SER A 4 6.59 -2.45 8.76
CA SER A 4 7.80 -1.66 8.99
C SER A 4 8.34 -1.06 7.70
N PHE A 5 8.99 0.09 7.82
CA PHE A 5 9.85 0.65 6.79
C PHE A 5 11.22 -0.03 6.73
N ASP A 6 11.65 -0.64 7.83
CA ASP A 6 12.94 -1.32 7.96
C ASP A 6 12.84 -2.76 7.42
N SER A 7 13.47 -3.00 6.26
CA SER A 7 13.48 -4.31 5.61
C SER A 7 14.30 -5.35 6.40
N ASP A 8 15.38 -4.94 7.06
CA ASP A 8 16.21 -5.87 7.82
C ASP A 8 15.48 -6.39 9.05
N MET A 9 14.68 -5.53 9.70
CA MET A 9 13.82 -5.94 10.81
C MET A 9 12.77 -6.97 10.35
N LEU A 10 12.12 -6.76 9.20
CA LEU A 10 11.14 -7.71 8.67
C LEU A 10 11.79 -9.04 8.25
N LYS A 11 12.97 -9.00 7.62
CA LYS A 11 13.78 -10.19 7.30
C LYS A 11 14.14 -10.96 8.56
N TYR A 12 14.58 -10.27 9.61
CA TYR A 12 14.89 -10.88 10.90
C TYR A 12 13.65 -11.59 11.50
N LEU A 13 12.51 -10.93 11.53
CA LEU A 13 11.24 -11.54 12.00
C LEU A 13 10.89 -12.79 11.19
N ARG A 14 11.04 -12.77 9.87
CA ARG A 14 10.70 -13.89 9.01
C ARG A 14 11.70 -15.04 9.11
N HIS A 15 12.99 -14.73 8.96
CA HIS A 15 14.02 -15.76 8.79
C HIS A 15 14.60 -16.27 10.11
N GLU A 16 14.83 -15.38 11.11
CA GLU A 16 15.40 -15.76 12.40
C GLU A 16 14.33 -16.16 13.42
N LEU A 17 13.31 -15.32 13.61
CA LEU A 17 12.24 -15.60 14.56
C LEU A 17 11.14 -16.51 14.00
N LYS A 18 11.17 -16.83 12.70
CA LYS A 18 10.21 -17.73 12.03
C LYS A 18 8.74 -17.34 12.28
N THR A 19 8.46 -16.04 12.36
CA THR A 19 7.11 -15.57 12.64
C THR A 19 6.11 -16.04 11.58
N ARG A 20 4.92 -16.44 12.00
CA ARG A 20 3.78 -16.73 11.13
C ARG A 20 2.84 -15.54 10.97
N ILE A 21 3.11 -14.44 11.69
CA ILE A 21 2.34 -13.21 11.56
C ILE A 21 2.60 -12.64 10.15
N LYS A 22 1.53 -12.14 9.53
CA LYS A 22 1.63 -11.49 8.23
C LYS A 22 2.45 -10.21 8.32
N LEU A 23 3.43 -10.09 7.43
CA LEU A 23 4.38 -8.97 7.38
C LEU A 23 4.09 -8.08 6.18
N VAL A 24 4.14 -6.77 6.38
CA VAL A 24 3.97 -5.76 5.32
C VAL A 24 5.20 -4.85 5.28
N GLN A 25 5.89 -4.84 4.14
CA GLN A 25 6.97 -3.90 3.87
C GLN A 25 6.38 -2.54 3.49
N LEU A 26 6.51 -1.56 4.37
CA LEU A 26 6.15 -0.19 4.03
C LEU A 26 7.16 0.40 3.05
N LEU A 27 6.66 1.05 2.00
CA LEU A 27 7.49 1.71 0.98
C LEU A 27 7.46 3.23 1.20
N GLY A 28 8.63 3.78 1.51
CA GLY A 28 8.83 5.21 1.63
C GLY A 28 9.55 5.80 0.41
N GLU A 29 10.15 6.96 0.65
CA GLU A 29 11.11 7.58 -0.25
C GLU A 29 12.46 7.67 0.45
N ASN A 30 13.57 7.35 -0.26
CA ASN A 30 14.91 7.36 0.33
C ASN A 30 15.26 8.71 1.00
N ARG A 31 14.73 9.82 0.45
CA ARG A 31 14.89 11.17 1.02
C ARG A 31 14.23 11.37 2.39
N TRP A 32 13.27 10.52 2.78
CA TRP A 32 12.59 10.63 4.09
C TRP A 32 13.44 10.11 5.23
N ARG A 33 14.46 9.29 4.94
CA ARG A 33 15.40 8.74 5.93
C ARG A 33 14.73 8.02 7.08
N LEU A 34 13.70 7.24 6.78
CA LEU A 34 12.92 6.48 7.78
C LEU A 34 13.67 5.22 8.27
N SER A 35 14.54 4.67 7.43
CA SER A 35 15.40 3.52 7.71
C SER A 35 16.55 3.51 6.70
N ASP A 36 17.47 2.55 6.82
CA ASP A 36 18.56 2.33 5.85
C ASP A 36 18.09 1.55 4.61
N THR A 37 16.80 1.21 4.54
CA THR A 37 16.18 0.51 3.40
C THR A 37 16.24 1.35 2.13
N ASP A 38 16.72 0.77 1.04
CA ASP A 38 16.66 1.40 -0.29
C ASP A 38 15.29 1.19 -0.93
N PHE A 39 14.37 2.12 -0.68
CA PHE A 39 13.02 2.07 -1.24
C PHE A 39 12.98 2.20 -2.76
N SER A 40 13.98 2.85 -3.36
CA SER A 40 14.06 2.95 -4.82
C SER A 40 14.34 1.58 -5.45
N TYR A 41 15.23 0.81 -4.82
CA TYR A 41 15.47 -0.57 -5.21
C TYR A 41 14.26 -1.46 -4.97
N LEU A 42 13.62 -1.40 -3.79
CA LEU A 42 12.46 -2.25 -3.48
C LEU A 42 11.28 -2.04 -4.45
N LYS A 43 11.18 -0.88 -5.10
CA LYS A 43 10.13 -0.59 -6.11
C LYS A 43 10.45 -1.14 -7.51
N THR A 44 11.62 -1.76 -7.73
CA THR A 44 11.96 -2.46 -8.98
C THR A 44 11.39 -3.88 -9.01
N GLU A 45 11.40 -4.54 -10.18
CA GLU A 45 11.00 -5.95 -10.33
C GLU A 45 11.85 -6.87 -9.43
N GLU A 46 13.17 -6.66 -9.41
CA GLU A 46 14.11 -7.44 -8.60
C GLU A 46 13.90 -7.21 -7.11
N GLY A 47 13.77 -5.94 -6.70
CA GLY A 47 13.53 -5.58 -5.30
C GLY A 47 12.18 -6.09 -4.80
N MET A 48 11.14 -6.06 -5.63
CA MET A 48 9.82 -6.58 -5.26
C MET A 48 9.82 -8.10 -5.12
N LYS A 49 10.58 -8.80 -5.96
CA LYS A 49 10.81 -10.24 -5.81
C LYS A 49 11.49 -10.55 -4.48
N GLU A 50 12.51 -9.77 -4.09
CA GLU A 50 13.14 -9.91 -2.77
C GLU A 50 12.14 -9.68 -1.63
N VAL A 51 11.28 -8.65 -1.73
CA VAL A 51 10.23 -8.40 -0.74
C VAL A 51 9.33 -9.62 -0.55
N SER A 52 8.96 -10.32 -1.64
CA SER A 52 8.09 -11.51 -1.56
C SER A 52 8.71 -12.70 -0.82
N GLU A 53 10.02 -12.71 -0.61
CA GLU A 53 10.72 -13.76 0.14
C GLU A 53 10.53 -13.63 1.66
N TYR A 54 10.24 -12.43 2.17
CA TYR A 54 10.10 -12.18 3.60
C TYR A 54 8.78 -11.54 4.02
N ALA A 55 8.10 -10.82 3.14
CA ALA A 55 6.84 -10.15 3.45
C ALA A 55 5.67 -10.77 2.67
N ASP A 56 4.47 -10.63 3.21
CA ASP A 56 3.22 -11.09 2.59
C ASP A 56 2.56 -9.97 1.77
N GLY A 57 3.01 -8.73 1.95
CA GLY A 57 2.46 -7.60 1.23
C GLY A 57 3.35 -6.36 1.32
N ILE A 58 2.98 -5.36 0.55
CA ILE A 58 3.58 -4.03 0.59
C ILE A 58 2.58 -2.98 1.08
N GLY A 59 3.11 -1.96 1.76
CA GLY A 59 2.36 -0.76 2.12
C GLY A 59 2.99 0.47 1.45
N PRO A 60 2.61 0.78 0.21
CA PRO A 60 3.12 1.97 -0.46
C PRO A 60 2.41 3.23 0.04
N TRP A 61 3.10 4.37 0.00
CA TRP A 61 2.42 5.65 0.07
C TRP A 61 1.44 5.76 -1.11
N MET A 62 0.19 6.21 -0.86
CA MET A 62 -0.86 6.20 -1.89
C MET A 62 -0.43 6.88 -3.20
N ASN A 63 0.39 7.94 -3.13
CA ASN A 63 0.90 8.63 -4.31
C ASN A 63 1.94 7.84 -5.12
N GLN A 64 2.44 6.72 -4.58
CA GLN A 64 3.29 5.79 -5.33
C GLN A 64 2.46 4.81 -6.18
N LEU A 65 1.16 4.66 -5.90
CA LEU A 65 0.22 3.87 -6.70
C LEU A 65 -0.57 4.72 -7.69
N VAL A 66 -1.09 5.86 -7.22
CA VAL A 66 -1.95 6.75 -8.02
C VAL A 66 -1.30 8.14 -8.07
N THR A 67 -0.98 8.60 -9.26
CA THR A 67 -0.36 9.93 -9.47
C THR A 67 -1.39 11.03 -9.70
N GLY A 68 -2.65 10.67 -9.93
CA GLY A 68 -3.76 11.58 -10.16
C GLY A 68 -4.90 10.88 -10.89
N VAL A 69 -5.81 11.67 -11.42
CA VAL A 69 -6.87 11.20 -12.32
C VAL A 69 -6.80 11.98 -13.64
N ASP A 70 -7.21 11.34 -14.72
CA ASP A 70 -7.31 11.99 -16.02
C ASP A 70 -8.58 12.86 -16.14
N PHE A 71 -8.80 13.47 -17.31
CA PHE A 71 -9.96 14.32 -17.58
C PHE A 71 -11.33 13.57 -17.49
N SER A 72 -11.31 12.24 -17.55
CA SER A 72 -12.51 11.41 -17.37
C SER A 72 -12.73 10.96 -15.92
N GLY A 73 -11.83 11.34 -15.02
CA GLY A 73 -11.83 10.91 -13.62
C GLY A 73 -11.18 9.55 -13.37
N LYS A 74 -10.57 8.94 -14.40
CA LYS A 74 -9.93 7.63 -14.29
C LYS A 74 -8.55 7.73 -13.64
N ALA A 75 -8.24 6.81 -12.70
CA ALA A 75 -6.96 6.78 -12.00
C ALA A 75 -5.78 6.59 -12.95
N GLN A 76 -4.73 7.38 -12.73
CA GLN A 76 -3.42 7.20 -13.34
C GLN A 76 -2.57 6.31 -12.43
N ILE A 77 -2.63 5.00 -12.69
CA ILE A 77 -2.00 3.96 -11.87
C ILE A 77 -0.57 3.74 -12.35
N THR A 78 0.38 3.64 -11.41
CA THR A 78 1.80 3.37 -11.70
C THR A 78 2.04 1.88 -11.93
N ASP A 79 3.21 1.54 -12.49
CA ASP A 79 3.63 0.14 -12.68
C ASP A 79 3.84 -0.61 -11.35
N LEU A 80 4.00 0.10 -10.23
CA LEU A 80 4.22 -0.51 -8.92
C LEU A 80 3.11 -1.50 -8.55
N LEU A 81 1.84 -1.18 -8.88
CA LEU A 81 0.71 -2.09 -8.68
C LEU A 81 0.93 -3.43 -9.39
N LYS A 82 1.30 -3.37 -10.67
CA LYS A 82 1.54 -4.56 -11.51
C LYS A 82 2.73 -5.36 -11.00
N ILE A 83 3.83 -4.68 -10.65
CA ILE A 83 5.04 -5.31 -10.12
C ILE A 83 4.73 -6.09 -8.84
N ALA A 84 3.99 -5.49 -7.91
CA ALA A 84 3.58 -6.16 -6.67
C ALA A 84 2.68 -7.37 -6.92
N ARG A 85 1.68 -7.23 -7.82
CA ARG A 85 0.77 -8.33 -8.20
C ARG A 85 1.51 -9.51 -8.85
N ASN A 86 2.51 -9.24 -9.68
CA ASN A 86 3.33 -10.28 -10.30
C ASN A 86 4.14 -11.12 -9.28
N ASN A 87 4.30 -10.61 -8.05
CA ASN A 87 4.98 -11.28 -6.95
C ASN A 87 4.02 -11.75 -5.84
N ASP A 88 2.73 -11.85 -6.13
CA ASP A 88 1.67 -12.33 -5.21
C ASP A 88 1.61 -11.55 -3.87
N LEU A 89 2.02 -10.29 -3.87
CA LEU A 89 2.03 -9.44 -2.69
C LEU A 89 0.69 -8.72 -2.52
N TRP A 90 0.15 -8.70 -1.29
CA TRP A 90 -0.95 -7.83 -0.91
C TRP A 90 -0.52 -6.37 -0.96
N ILE A 91 -1.47 -5.48 -1.25
CA ILE A 91 -1.22 -4.05 -1.41
C ILE A 91 -2.11 -3.27 -0.45
N HIS A 92 -1.50 -2.71 0.58
CA HIS A 92 -2.14 -1.95 1.66
C HIS A 92 -1.55 -0.52 1.72
N PRO A 93 -1.99 0.41 0.86
CA PRO A 93 -1.45 1.77 0.87
C PRO A 93 -1.78 2.55 2.14
N TYR A 94 -0.96 3.58 2.43
CA TYR A 94 -1.09 4.47 3.57
C TYR A 94 -1.01 5.95 3.15
N THR A 95 -1.44 6.92 3.93
CA THR A 95 -2.38 6.83 5.03
C THR A 95 -3.65 7.56 4.59
N PHE A 96 -4.77 6.86 4.66
CA PHE A 96 -6.07 7.40 4.25
C PHE A 96 -6.63 8.24 5.40
N ARG A 97 -6.93 9.51 5.12
CA ARG A 97 -7.38 10.49 6.11
C ARG A 97 -8.51 11.33 5.56
N VAL A 98 -9.54 11.51 6.36
CA VAL A 98 -10.70 12.38 6.04
C VAL A 98 -10.29 13.84 5.96
N ASP A 99 -9.39 14.25 6.86
CA ASP A 99 -8.93 15.63 6.99
C ASP A 99 -7.77 16.00 6.04
N ARG A 100 -7.32 15.05 5.22
CA ARG A 100 -6.21 15.27 4.30
C ARG A 100 -6.38 14.45 3.01
N LEU A 101 -7.40 14.82 2.25
CA LEU A 101 -7.67 14.20 0.96
C LEU A 101 -6.63 14.63 -0.10
N PRO A 102 -6.25 13.74 -1.03
CA PRO A 102 -5.48 14.13 -2.20
C PRO A 102 -6.31 15.05 -3.10
N SER A 103 -5.64 15.90 -3.88
CA SER A 103 -6.29 16.93 -4.72
C SER A 103 -7.20 16.37 -5.82
N TYR A 104 -7.12 15.10 -6.11
CA TYR A 104 -7.90 14.43 -7.15
C TYR A 104 -9.17 13.76 -6.62
N THR A 105 -9.49 13.89 -5.33
CA THR A 105 -10.76 13.40 -4.74
C THR A 105 -11.39 14.49 -3.88
N SER A 106 -12.73 14.52 -3.84
CA SER A 106 -13.51 15.51 -3.09
C SER A 106 -14.08 15.00 -1.78
N SER A 107 -14.11 13.68 -1.59
CA SER A 107 -14.60 13.04 -0.37
C SER A 107 -13.79 11.80 -0.01
N PHE A 108 -13.93 11.35 1.25
CA PHE A 108 -13.27 10.12 1.71
C PHE A 108 -13.86 8.88 1.04
N ASP A 109 -15.17 8.85 0.80
CA ASP A 109 -15.83 7.74 0.11
C ASP A 109 -15.35 7.63 -1.34
N GLU A 110 -15.20 8.76 -2.05
CA GLU A 110 -14.61 8.80 -3.40
C GLU A 110 -13.17 8.29 -3.41
N LEU A 111 -12.37 8.62 -2.38
CA LEU A 111 -11.03 8.09 -2.23
C LEU A 111 -11.04 6.58 -2.02
N LEU A 112 -11.96 6.06 -1.20
CA LEU A 112 -12.12 4.62 -0.98
C LEU A 112 -12.60 3.90 -2.24
N ASP A 113 -13.56 4.46 -2.97
CA ASP A 113 -14.02 3.92 -4.26
C ASP A 113 -12.86 3.81 -5.25
N LEU A 114 -12.06 4.87 -5.40
CA LEU A 114 -10.92 4.89 -6.30
C LEU A 114 -9.95 3.75 -5.98
N PHE A 115 -9.57 3.59 -4.71
CA PHE A 115 -8.55 2.59 -4.34
C PHE A 115 -9.10 1.17 -4.27
N PHE A 116 -10.30 0.94 -3.76
CA PHE A 116 -10.85 -0.41 -3.66
C PHE A 116 -11.44 -0.91 -4.98
N GLN A 117 -12.17 -0.05 -5.74
CA GLN A 117 -12.88 -0.50 -6.93
C GLN A 117 -12.07 -0.35 -8.21
N GLU A 118 -11.32 0.75 -8.36
CA GLU A 118 -10.59 1.02 -9.60
C GLU A 118 -9.14 0.51 -9.53
N VAL A 119 -8.40 0.85 -8.47
CA VAL A 119 -7.01 0.38 -8.27
C VAL A 119 -7.00 -1.10 -7.86
N GLY A 120 -7.96 -1.54 -7.06
CA GLY A 120 -8.11 -2.92 -6.62
C GLY A 120 -7.10 -3.30 -5.53
N VAL A 121 -6.90 -2.44 -4.52
CA VAL A 121 -6.06 -2.77 -3.35
C VAL A 121 -6.73 -3.76 -2.41
N ASP A 122 -5.93 -4.50 -1.63
CA ASP A 122 -6.43 -5.55 -0.72
C ASP A 122 -6.84 -5.02 0.65
N GLY A 123 -6.37 -3.85 1.00
CA GLY A 123 -6.65 -3.17 2.26
C GLY A 123 -6.04 -1.79 2.26
N ILE A 124 -6.22 -1.06 3.34
CA ILE A 124 -5.65 0.27 3.53
C ILE A 124 -5.18 0.49 4.97
N PHE A 125 -4.23 1.40 5.17
CA PHE A 125 -3.96 1.98 6.48
C PHE A 125 -4.65 3.33 6.58
N THR A 126 -5.49 3.48 7.60
CA THR A 126 -6.30 4.69 7.81
C THR A 126 -6.32 5.14 9.25
N ASP A 127 -6.36 6.46 9.46
CA ASP A 127 -6.59 7.08 10.77
C ASP A 127 -8.09 7.13 11.13
N HIS A 128 -8.98 6.74 10.18
CA HIS A 128 -10.44 6.77 10.33
C HIS A 128 -11.07 5.39 10.03
N PRO A 129 -10.75 4.36 10.86
CA PRO A 129 -11.18 2.98 10.58
C PRO A 129 -12.70 2.80 10.63
N ASP A 130 -13.42 3.58 11.43
CA ASP A 130 -14.88 3.58 11.52
C ASP A 130 -15.55 3.92 10.19
N GLN A 131 -14.99 4.89 9.46
CA GLN A 131 -15.52 5.31 8.16
C GLN A 131 -15.15 4.29 7.07
N ALA A 132 -13.93 3.77 7.09
CA ALA A 132 -13.51 2.75 6.13
C ALA A 132 -14.33 1.45 6.30
N VAL A 133 -14.58 1.01 7.53
CA VAL A 133 -15.41 -0.18 7.80
C VAL A 133 -16.85 0.04 7.31
N ARG A 134 -17.46 1.20 7.63
CA ARG A 134 -18.82 1.53 7.15
C ARG A 134 -18.90 1.47 5.62
N TYR A 135 -17.92 2.06 4.93
CA TYR A 135 -17.84 2.01 3.47
C TYR A 135 -17.82 0.56 2.97
N LEU A 136 -16.95 -0.29 3.53
CA LEU A 136 -16.83 -1.70 3.14
C LEU A 136 -18.13 -2.47 3.39
N GLU A 137 -18.81 -2.27 4.53
CA GLU A 137 -20.09 -2.91 4.86
C GLU A 137 -21.18 -2.54 3.84
N GLN A 138 -21.22 -1.28 3.39
CA GLN A 138 -22.19 -0.80 2.40
C GLN A 138 -21.91 -1.33 0.99
N ASN A 139 -20.65 -1.59 0.65
CA ASN A 139 -20.24 -1.99 -0.69
C ASN A 139 -19.90 -3.49 -0.82
N SER A 140 -19.86 -4.25 0.28
CA SER A 140 -19.61 -5.70 0.27
C SER A 140 -20.86 -6.54 -0.03
N SER A 141 -22.03 -5.92 -0.24
CA SER A 141 -23.34 -6.60 -0.44
C SER A 141 -23.77 -6.73 -1.90
N ASN A 142 -22.83 -6.56 -2.84
CA ASN A 142 -23.09 -6.72 -4.29
C ASN A 142 -22.29 -7.86 -4.89
#